data_0115e065d55307309e2858ae801576f2
#
_entry.id   0115e065d55307309e2858ae801576f2
#
_cell.length_a   1.000
_cell.length_b   1.000
_cell.length_c   1.000
_cell.angle_alpha   90.00
_cell.angle_beta   90.00
_cell.angle_gamma   90.00
#
_symmetry.space_group_name_H-M   'P 1'
#
loop_
_entity.id
_entity.type
_entity.pdbx_description
1 polymer ?
#
loop_
_entity_poly.entity_id
_entity_poly.type
_entity_poly.pdbx_seq_one_letter_code
_entity_poly.pdbx_strand_id
1 'polypeptide(L)'
;MSEQTAPAGGEPIRFDTKIAVLLREDLQVWQRLNVCAFLMSGIAAGNPETIGEPYADADGTAYLSMFRQPVVVLEGGKEMLALAHGRALDRELSTAVYTADLFMTGNDRDNRAAVRAVGRDALDLVGVAVFGRKNAVDKVMKGAVMHP
;
A
#
# COMPACT_ATOMS: atom_id res chain seq x y z
N MET A 1 29.75 5.82 12.75
CA MET A 1 29.55 5.85 12.21
C MET A 1 29.29 6.23 11.68
N SER A 2 29.31 6.22 11.65
CA SER A 2 29.11 6.50 10.99
C SER A 2 28.90 6.85 10.12
N GLU A 3 28.85 6.93 10.09
CA GLU A 3 28.71 7.21 9.32
C GLU A 3 28.48 7.36 8.35
N GLN A 4 28.42 7.39 8.53
CA GLN A 4 28.07 7.45 7.73
C GLN A 4 27.93 7.66 6.85
N THR A 5 28.04 7.64 6.78
CA THR A 5 27.89 8.04 5.92
C THR A 5 27.50 8.03 4.85
N ALA A 6 27.32 8.49 4.87
CA ALA A 6 26.73 8.82 3.78
C ALA A 6 27.18 8.37 2.65
N PRO A 7 26.59 7.99 2.18
CA PRO A 7 26.84 7.32 1.18
C PRO A 7 27.25 8.09 0.11
N ALA A 8 27.97 7.65 -0.23
CA ALA A 8 28.43 8.02 -1.28
C ALA A 8 27.49 8.57 -2.19
N GLY A 9 26.61 8.76 -1.91
CA GLY A 9 25.89 9.09 -2.76
C GLY A 9 25.59 10.12 -3.37
N GLY A 10 25.46 10.68 -2.80
CA GLY A 10 24.99 11.45 -3.48
C GLY A 10 23.91 12.31 -3.27
N GLU A 11 23.31 12.82 -4.24
CA GLU A 11 22.16 13.69 -4.22
C GLU A 11 20.97 13.04 -3.56
N PRO A 12 20.17 13.78 -2.76
CA PRO A 12 18.91 13.25 -2.26
C PRO A 12 18.00 12.81 -3.41
N ILE A 13 17.42 11.65 -3.26
CA ILE A 13 16.50 11.12 -4.27
C ILE A 13 15.09 11.57 -3.93
N ARG A 14 14.39 12.11 -4.92
CA ARG A 14 13.02 12.57 -4.79
C ARG A 14 12.13 11.79 -5.75
N PHE A 15 10.89 11.60 -5.35
CA PHE A 15 9.92 10.85 -6.15
C PHE A 15 8.73 11.75 -6.49
N ASP A 16 8.30 11.66 -7.75
CA ASP A 16 7.08 12.34 -8.20
C ASP A 16 5.84 11.53 -7.88
N THR A 17 6.04 10.29 -7.49
CA THR A 17 4.97 9.35 -7.17
C THR A 17 4.97 9.02 -5.69
N LYS A 18 3.85 8.45 -5.22
CA LYS A 18 3.70 8.09 -3.83
C LYS A 18 2.94 6.77 -3.74
N ILE A 19 3.36 5.93 -2.79
CA ILE A 19 2.64 4.73 -2.40
C ILE A 19 2.02 5.02 -1.03
N ALA A 20 0.71 4.83 -0.90
CA ALA A 20 0.04 5.02 0.38
C ALA A 20 -0.91 3.86 0.64
N VAL A 21 -0.98 3.44 1.89
CA VAL A 21 -1.91 2.41 2.33
C VAL A 21 -2.72 2.96 3.48
N LEU A 22 -4.03 2.76 3.41
CA LEU A 22 -4.99 3.22 4.41
C LEU A 22 -5.62 2.01 5.06
N LEU A 23 -5.46 1.87 6.37
CA LEU A 23 -5.98 0.76 7.16
C LEU A 23 -7.12 1.23 8.05
N ARG A 24 -8.14 0.38 8.23
CA ARG A 24 -9.24 0.73 9.10
C ARG A 24 -8.77 0.66 10.57
N GLU A 25 -9.12 1.66 11.33
CA GLU A 25 -8.58 1.87 12.67
C GLU A 25 -9.01 0.83 13.69
N ASP A 26 -10.09 0.09 13.42
CA ASP A 26 -10.62 -0.93 14.33
C ASP A 26 -10.02 -2.33 14.14
N LEU A 27 -9.04 -2.47 13.26
CA LEU A 27 -8.39 -3.76 13.02
C LEU A 27 -7.45 -4.12 14.17
N GLN A 28 -7.33 -5.41 14.45
CA GLN A 28 -6.31 -5.92 15.35
C GLN A 28 -4.93 -5.79 14.71
N VAL A 29 -3.89 -5.82 15.52
CA VAL A 29 -2.51 -5.62 15.02
C VAL A 29 -2.16 -6.60 13.91
N TRP A 30 -2.42 -7.91 14.13
CA TRP A 30 -2.07 -8.91 13.12
C TRP A 30 -2.84 -8.71 11.81
N GLN A 31 -4.08 -8.22 11.92
CA GLN A 31 -4.89 -7.93 10.74
C GLN A 31 -4.31 -6.77 9.94
N ARG A 32 -3.88 -5.71 10.63
CA ARG A 32 -3.25 -4.56 9.98
C ARG A 32 -2.01 -4.97 9.21
N LEU A 33 -1.17 -5.79 9.83
CA LEU A 33 0.06 -6.26 9.20
C LEU A 33 -0.24 -7.12 7.98
N ASN A 34 -1.20 -8.04 8.11
CA ASN A 34 -1.57 -8.93 7.02
C ASN A 34 -2.19 -8.18 5.85
N VAL A 35 -3.11 -7.27 6.14
CA VAL A 35 -3.75 -6.45 5.11
C VAL A 35 -2.70 -5.62 4.36
N CYS A 36 -1.79 -5.00 5.09
CA CYS A 36 -0.73 -4.20 4.48
C CYS A 36 0.14 -5.04 3.55
N ALA A 37 0.53 -6.24 3.99
CA ALA A 37 1.35 -7.14 3.18
C ALA A 37 0.65 -7.51 1.87
N PHE A 38 -0.64 -7.86 1.94
CA PHE A 38 -1.40 -8.20 0.75
C PHE A 38 -1.55 -7.01 -0.20
N LEU A 39 -1.88 -5.85 0.33
CA LEU A 39 -2.07 -4.66 -0.51
C LEU A 39 -0.78 -4.26 -1.21
N MET A 40 0.34 -4.37 -0.51
CA MET A 40 1.64 -4.03 -1.11
C MET A 40 2.02 -5.01 -2.21
N SER A 41 1.60 -6.28 -2.11
CA SER A 41 1.84 -7.25 -3.18
C SER A 41 1.12 -6.84 -4.46
N GLY A 42 -0.11 -6.32 -4.34
CA GLY A 42 -0.87 -5.83 -5.48
C GLY A 42 -0.25 -4.59 -6.12
N ILE A 43 0.17 -3.64 -5.29
CA ILE A 43 0.82 -2.43 -5.79
C ILE A 43 2.13 -2.77 -6.52
N ALA A 44 2.94 -3.67 -5.94
CA ALA A 44 4.21 -4.06 -6.54
C ALA A 44 4.00 -4.80 -7.85
N ALA A 45 3.07 -5.75 -7.88
CA ALA A 45 2.82 -6.54 -9.09
C ALA A 45 2.23 -5.68 -10.22
N GLY A 46 1.37 -4.73 -9.88
CA GLY A 46 0.74 -3.87 -10.86
C GLY A 46 1.61 -2.72 -11.34
N ASN A 47 2.70 -2.42 -10.62
CA ASN A 47 3.56 -1.27 -10.91
C ASN A 47 5.03 -1.66 -10.74
N PRO A 48 5.60 -2.41 -11.70
CA PRO A 48 6.99 -2.88 -11.59
C PRO A 48 8.01 -1.78 -11.37
N GLU A 49 7.71 -0.57 -11.83
CA GLU A 49 8.59 0.58 -11.66
C GLU A 49 8.79 0.98 -10.19
N THR A 50 7.96 0.46 -9.27
CA THR A 50 8.12 0.75 -7.84
C THR A 50 9.22 -0.10 -7.20
N ILE A 51 9.70 -1.12 -7.90
CA ILE A 51 10.66 -2.06 -7.36
C ILE A 51 12.07 -1.62 -7.74
N GLY A 52 12.96 -1.61 -6.76
CA GLY A 52 14.36 -1.25 -6.95
C GLY A 52 15.22 -2.42 -7.38
N GLU A 53 16.51 -2.28 -7.16
CA GLU A 53 17.47 -3.32 -7.53
C GLU A 53 17.64 -4.33 -6.40
N PRO A 54 18.16 -5.53 -6.71
CA PRO A 54 18.41 -6.52 -5.68
C PRO A 54 19.37 -6.02 -4.60
N TYR A 55 19.19 -6.49 -3.40
CA TYR A 55 20.05 -6.16 -2.28
C TYR A 55 21.20 -7.15 -2.17
N ALA A 56 22.30 -6.70 -1.62
CA ALA A 56 23.41 -7.58 -1.29
C ALA A 56 24.05 -7.07 0.00
N ASP A 57 24.54 -8.01 0.82
CA ASP A 57 25.29 -7.63 2.02
C ASP A 57 26.77 -7.48 1.70
N ALA A 58 27.58 -7.18 2.70
CA ALA A 58 29.00 -6.95 2.52
C ALA A 58 29.78 -8.19 2.06
N ASP A 59 29.21 -9.37 2.25
CA ASP A 59 29.82 -10.61 1.79
C ASP A 59 29.35 -11.03 0.39
N GLY A 60 28.50 -10.20 -0.23
CA GLY A 60 28.01 -10.48 -1.55
C GLY A 60 26.80 -11.42 -1.60
N THR A 61 26.21 -11.72 -0.45
CA THR A 61 24.98 -12.54 -0.45
C THR A 61 23.85 -11.75 -1.09
N ALA A 62 23.14 -12.36 -2.03
CA ALA A 62 22.07 -11.70 -2.77
C ALA A 62 20.72 -11.86 -2.09
N TYR A 63 19.95 -10.79 -2.08
CA TYR A 63 18.60 -10.77 -1.53
C TYR A 63 17.64 -10.14 -2.55
N LEU A 64 16.35 -10.33 -2.32
CA LEU A 64 15.33 -9.83 -3.24
C LEU A 64 15.27 -8.31 -3.27
N SER A 65 14.82 -7.79 -4.40
CA SER A 65 14.50 -6.37 -4.55
C SER A 65 13.24 -6.04 -3.74
N MET A 66 13.16 -4.80 -3.31
CA MET A 66 11.99 -4.29 -2.60
C MET A 66 11.62 -2.93 -3.20
N PHE A 67 10.60 -2.28 -2.65
CA PHE A 67 10.22 -0.96 -3.13
C PHE A 67 11.42 -0.02 -3.09
N ARG A 68 11.56 0.79 -4.14
CA ARG A 68 12.62 1.81 -4.22
C ARG A 68 12.23 3.12 -3.58
N GLN A 69 11.02 3.21 -3.02
CA GLN A 69 10.49 4.43 -2.40
C GLN A 69 9.71 4.08 -1.14
N PRO A 70 9.52 5.05 -0.23
CA PRO A 70 8.77 4.80 0.99
C PRO A 70 7.32 4.46 0.75
N VAL A 71 6.72 3.79 1.74
CA VAL A 71 5.28 3.56 1.80
C VAL A 71 4.74 4.39 2.96
N VAL A 72 3.73 5.20 2.68
CA VAL A 72 3.06 5.97 3.72
C VAL A 72 1.91 5.14 4.26
N VAL A 73 1.91 4.88 5.57
CA VAL A 73 0.88 4.07 6.21
C VAL A 73 -0.04 4.99 7.01
N LEU A 74 -1.32 4.94 6.71
CA LEU A 74 -2.34 5.81 7.27
C LEU A 74 -3.44 4.98 7.89
N GLU A 75 -4.25 5.60 8.74
CA GLU A 75 -5.44 4.94 9.27
C GLU A 75 -6.63 5.88 9.24
N GLY A 76 -7.82 5.30 9.27
CA GLY A 76 -9.06 6.04 9.29
C GLY A 76 -10.24 5.14 9.61
N GLY A 77 -11.39 5.75 9.80
CA GLY A 77 -12.62 5.01 10.05
C GLY A 77 -13.24 4.48 8.76
N LYS A 78 -14.31 3.75 8.93
CA LYS A 78 -15.00 3.11 7.80
C LYS A 78 -15.35 4.09 6.69
N GLU A 79 -15.85 5.26 7.04
CA GLU A 79 -16.23 6.28 6.06
C GLU A 79 -15.01 6.81 5.30
N MET A 80 -13.88 6.93 6.00
CA MET A 80 -12.65 7.41 5.36
C MET A 80 -12.17 6.42 4.30
N LEU A 81 -12.28 5.11 4.56
CA LEU A 81 -11.88 4.11 3.57
C LEU A 81 -12.80 4.18 2.34
N ALA A 82 -14.09 4.33 2.54
CA ALA A 82 -15.04 4.47 1.44
C ALA A 82 -14.74 5.72 0.61
N LEU A 83 -14.43 6.84 1.28
CA LEU A 83 -14.07 8.09 0.61
C LEU A 83 -12.81 7.93 -0.22
N ALA A 84 -11.76 7.37 0.38
CA ALA A 84 -10.49 7.18 -0.32
C ALA A 84 -10.66 6.27 -1.54
N HIS A 85 -11.42 5.20 -1.39
CA HIS A 85 -11.71 4.27 -2.48
C HIS A 85 -12.38 4.99 -3.65
N GLY A 86 -13.44 5.74 -3.38
CA GLY A 86 -14.14 6.50 -4.42
C GLY A 86 -13.24 7.52 -5.11
N ARG A 87 -12.45 8.25 -4.31
CA ARG A 87 -11.52 9.24 -4.85
C ARG A 87 -10.44 8.61 -5.74
N ALA A 88 -9.94 7.44 -5.33
CA ALA A 88 -8.92 6.72 -6.10
C ALA A 88 -9.47 6.27 -7.45
N LEU A 89 -10.68 5.72 -7.46
CA LEU A 89 -11.31 5.27 -8.70
C LEU A 89 -11.63 6.46 -9.63
N ASP A 90 -12.11 7.55 -9.08
CA ASP A 90 -12.41 8.76 -9.88
C ASP A 90 -11.16 9.31 -10.55
N ARG A 91 -10.00 9.16 -9.92
CA ARG A 91 -8.73 9.62 -10.46
C ARG A 91 -8.00 8.55 -11.26
N GLU A 92 -8.61 7.36 -11.38
CA GLU A 92 -8.03 6.25 -12.13
C GLU A 92 -6.62 5.87 -11.64
N LEU A 93 -6.41 5.96 -10.34
CA LEU A 93 -5.15 5.54 -9.75
C LEU A 93 -5.08 4.02 -9.63
N SER A 94 -3.86 3.49 -9.66
CA SER A 94 -3.62 2.08 -9.38
C SER A 94 -4.07 1.80 -7.95
N THR A 95 -5.03 0.92 -7.77
CA THR A 95 -5.72 0.72 -6.49
C THR A 95 -5.81 -0.75 -6.14
N ALA A 96 -5.46 -1.09 -4.90
CA ALA A 96 -5.66 -2.43 -4.33
C ALA A 96 -6.60 -2.31 -3.14
N VAL A 97 -7.45 -3.29 -2.95
CA VAL A 97 -8.44 -3.29 -1.86
C VAL A 97 -8.39 -4.60 -1.09
N TYR A 98 -8.74 -4.51 0.20
CA TYR A 98 -8.89 -5.67 1.06
C TYR A 98 -10.19 -5.50 1.84
N THR A 99 -11.09 -6.47 1.73
CA THR A 99 -12.37 -6.42 2.43
C THR A 99 -12.35 -7.36 3.64
N ALA A 100 -13.26 -7.14 4.58
CA ALA A 100 -13.33 -7.95 5.79
C ALA A 100 -13.56 -9.43 5.46
N ASP A 101 -14.26 -9.71 4.36
CA ASP A 101 -14.55 -11.08 3.95
C ASP A 101 -13.28 -11.89 3.69
N LEU A 102 -12.20 -11.25 3.32
CA LEU A 102 -10.96 -11.93 2.98
C LEU A 102 -10.27 -12.56 4.19
N PHE A 103 -10.64 -12.15 5.41
CA PHE A 103 -10.12 -12.81 6.61
C PHE A 103 -10.67 -14.23 6.77
N MET A 104 -11.77 -14.54 6.08
CA MET A 104 -12.44 -15.85 6.19
C MET A 104 -12.10 -16.78 5.03
N THR A 105 -11.25 -16.36 4.11
CA THR A 105 -10.84 -17.18 2.98
C THR A 105 -9.41 -17.66 3.18
N GLY A 106 -8.95 -18.58 2.34
CA GLY A 106 -7.62 -19.13 2.48
C GLY A 106 -6.80 -19.16 1.19
N ASN A 107 -7.31 -18.53 0.12
CA ASN A 107 -6.62 -18.57 -1.16
C ASN A 107 -7.12 -17.44 -2.08
N ASP A 108 -6.34 -17.18 -3.12
CA ASP A 108 -6.61 -16.08 -4.04
C ASP A 108 -7.93 -16.24 -4.81
N ARG A 109 -8.25 -17.46 -5.23
CA ARG A 109 -9.49 -17.69 -5.97
C ARG A 109 -10.71 -17.29 -5.14
N ASP A 110 -10.74 -17.72 -3.89
CA ASP A 110 -11.85 -17.43 -2.99
C ASP A 110 -11.87 -15.96 -2.58
N ASN A 111 -10.70 -15.34 -2.45
CA ASN A 111 -10.60 -13.89 -2.22
C ASN A 111 -11.27 -13.11 -3.35
N ARG A 112 -10.94 -13.43 -4.59
CA ARG A 112 -11.52 -12.75 -5.74
C ARG A 112 -13.02 -12.97 -5.84
N ALA A 113 -13.46 -14.18 -5.53
CA ALA A 113 -14.88 -14.50 -5.54
C ALA A 113 -15.66 -13.70 -4.49
N ALA A 114 -15.08 -13.54 -3.29
CA ALA A 114 -15.72 -12.78 -2.21
C ALA A 114 -15.89 -11.31 -2.61
N VAL A 115 -14.89 -10.71 -3.22
CA VAL A 115 -14.97 -9.32 -3.66
C VAL A 115 -15.97 -9.20 -4.81
N ARG A 116 -15.95 -10.13 -5.74
CA ARG A 116 -16.83 -10.10 -6.91
C ARG A 116 -18.30 -10.23 -6.56
N ALA A 117 -18.60 -10.83 -5.42
CA ALA A 117 -19.98 -11.03 -5.00
C ALA A 117 -20.64 -9.76 -4.46
N VAL A 118 -19.90 -8.69 -4.26
CA VAL A 118 -20.38 -7.45 -3.63
C VAL A 118 -20.18 -6.28 -4.56
N GLY A 119 -21.19 -5.43 -4.68
CA GLY A 119 -21.08 -4.22 -5.50
C GLY A 119 -20.09 -3.22 -4.91
N ARG A 120 -19.55 -2.37 -5.76
CA ARG A 120 -18.51 -1.41 -5.40
C ARG A 120 -18.83 -0.62 -4.13
N ASP A 121 -20.04 -0.09 -4.04
CA ASP A 121 -20.40 0.81 -2.95
C ASP A 121 -20.79 0.06 -1.67
N ALA A 122 -20.87 -1.26 -1.72
CA ALA A 122 -21.22 -2.08 -0.58
C ALA A 122 -20.05 -2.88 -0.02
N LEU A 123 -18.84 -2.68 -0.56
CA LEU A 123 -17.66 -3.37 -0.07
C LEU A 123 -17.36 -2.97 1.38
N ASP A 124 -17.09 -3.96 2.22
CA ASP A 124 -16.68 -3.72 3.61
C ASP A 124 -15.14 -3.59 3.64
N LEU A 125 -14.67 -2.41 3.28
CA LEU A 125 -13.24 -2.15 3.12
C LEU A 125 -12.54 -2.06 4.47
N VAL A 126 -11.46 -2.81 4.62
CA VAL A 126 -10.58 -2.74 5.78
C VAL A 126 -9.20 -2.20 5.40
N GLY A 127 -8.89 -2.15 4.11
CA GLY A 127 -7.67 -1.55 3.61
C GLY A 127 -7.82 -1.13 2.16
N VAL A 128 -7.16 -0.02 1.83
CA VAL A 128 -7.08 0.51 0.47
C VAL A 128 -5.67 1.01 0.25
N ALA A 129 -5.05 0.59 -0.84
CA ALA A 129 -3.72 1.08 -1.20
C ALA A 129 -3.77 1.71 -2.58
N VAL A 130 -2.99 2.76 -2.77
CA VAL A 130 -2.93 3.46 -4.03
C VAL A 130 -1.48 3.80 -4.39
N PHE A 131 -1.24 3.87 -5.68
CA PHE A 131 0.02 4.36 -6.22
C PHE A 131 -0.30 5.30 -7.38
N GLY A 132 0.40 6.41 -7.44
CA GLY A 132 0.25 7.37 -8.51
C GLY A 132 1.01 8.64 -8.21
N ARG A 133 0.69 9.69 -8.94
CA ARG A 133 1.35 10.97 -8.74
C ARG A 133 1.08 11.47 -7.32
N LYS A 134 2.13 12.04 -6.73
CA LYS A 134 2.12 12.44 -5.32
C LYS A 134 0.90 13.29 -4.95
N ASN A 135 0.60 14.31 -5.74
CA ASN A 135 -0.53 15.20 -5.43
C ASN A 135 -1.86 14.48 -5.50
N ALA A 136 -2.02 13.56 -6.44
CA ALA A 136 -3.25 12.78 -6.57
C ALA A 136 -3.43 11.86 -5.35
N VAL A 137 -2.36 11.19 -4.94
CA VAL A 137 -2.40 10.30 -3.77
C VAL A 137 -2.73 11.11 -2.51
N ASP A 138 -2.14 12.29 -2.35
CA ASP A 138 -2.42 13.15 -1.20
C ASP A 138 -3.90 13.56 -1.16
N LYS A 139 -4.49 13.85 -2.31
CA LYS A 139 -5.92 14.19 -2.38
C LYS A 139 -6.80 13.00 -2.03
N VAL A 140 -6.44 11.81 -2.48
CA VAL A 140 -7.18 10.58 -2.15
C VAL A 140 -7.20 10.36 -0.64
N MET A 141 -6.08 10.57 0.01
CA MET A 141 -5.89 10.25 1.43
C MET A 141 -6.23 11.42 2.37
N LYS A 142 -6.72 12.53 1.84
CA LYS A 142 -7.06 13.69 2.68
C LYS A 142 -8.12 13.31 3.71
N GLY A 143 -7.82 13.55 4.97
CA GLY A 143 -8.68 13.19 6.10
C GLY A 143 -8.18 12.01 6.89
N ALA A 144 -7.30 11.20 6.32
CA ALA A 144 -6.65 10.10 7.04
C ALA A 144 -5.51 10.64 7.90
N VAL A 145 -5.14 9.89 8.95
CA VAL A 145 -4.04 10.27 9.83
C VAL A 145 -2.93 9.24 9.73
N MET A 146 -1.72 9.67 10.09
CA MET A 146 -0.59 8.74 10.09
C MET A 146 -0.83 7.62 11.10
N HIS A 147 -0.49 6.40 10.70
CA HIS A 147 -0.59 5.24 11.57
C HIS A 147 0.44 5.40 12.71
N PRO A 148 0.02 5.23 13.98
CA PRO A 148 0.93 5.40 15.10
C PRO A 148 2.03 4.34 15.15
#